data_f2f7161b44cd4d33136597020bbf653a
#
_entry.id   f2f7161b44cd4d33136597020bbf653a
#
_cell.length_a   1.000
_cell.length_b   1.000
_cell.length_c   1.000
_cell.angle_alpha   90.00
_cell.angle_beta   90.00
_cell.angle_gamma   90.00
#
_symmetry.space_group_name_H-M   'P 1'
#
loop_
_entity.id
_entity.type
_entity.pdbx_description
1 polymer ?
#
loop_
_entity_poly.entity_id
_entity_poly.type
_entity_poly.pdbx_seq_one_letter_code
_entity_poly.pdbx_strand_id
1 'polypeptide(L)'
;MSADNSDPDSQEIGYDGALSNVFSSRAVSQILDFFLDHKEFDYSPGEIAKKTGLSFRTIFRELPNLESMQLIYISRKIGKTSMYRLNNDFQAVRHLEKFALEVSQIAGASSQSDSGEHDEGLAVVRDKSPSL
;
A
#
# COMPACT_ATOMS: atom_id res chain seq x y z
N MET A 1 37.38 -7.55 -1.32
CA MET A 1 36.76 -7.79 -1.55
C MET A 1 36.25 -7.99 -1.49
N SER A 2 36.57 -7.80 -1.26
CA SER A 2 35.80 -8.05 -1.46
C SER A 2 35.04 -8.26 -1.35
N ALA A 3 35.39 -8.12 -1.22
CA ALA A 3 34.55 -8.28 -1.36
C ALA A 3 33.81 -8.44 -1.18
N ASP A 4 34.18 -8.25 -0.98
CA ASP A 4 33.35 -8.42 -1.05
C ASP A 4 32.60 -8.51 -0.85
N ASN A 5 32.96 -8.28 -0.77
CA ASN A 5 32.16 -8.38 -0.93
C ASN A 5 31.47 -8.44 -0.73
N SER A 6 31.75 -8.21 -0.63
CA SER A 6 31.01 -8.30 -0.73
C SER A 6 30.29 -8.23 -0.50
N ASP A 7 30.63 -8.05 -0.44
CA ASP A 7 29.89 -7.99 -0.54
C ASP A 7 29.16 -7.72 -0.54
N PRO A 8 29.36 -7.71 -0.50
CA PRO A 8 28.63 -7.38 -0.86
C PRO A 8 27.83 -7.11 -0.73
N ASP A 9 27.90 -7.02 -0.45
CA ASP A 9 27.04 -6.77 -0.52
C ASP A 9 26.49 -6.17 -0.40
N SER A 10 26.87 -6.04 -0.17
CA SER A 10 26.60 -5.36 -0.35
C SER A 10 26.49 -4.73 -0.71
N GLN A 11 27.10 -4.59 -0.64
CA GLN A 11 27.04 -3.98 -1.22
C GLN A 11 26.46 -4.09 -1.78
N GLU A 12 26.50 -4.27 -1.18
CA GLU A 12 26.00 -4.74 -1.89
C GLU A 12 24.97 -4.31 -2.58
N ILE A 13 24.93 -4.36 -3.56
CA ILE A 13 23.80 -4.08 -4.41
C ILE A 13 22.68 -5.03 -4.10
N GLY A 14 21.50 -4.52 -3.80
CA GLY A 14 20.38 -5.36 -3.48
C GLY A 14 19.81 -6.04 -4.71
N TYR A 15 19.03 -7.08 -4.49
CA TYR A 15 18.30 -7.74 -5.56
C TYR A 15 17.19 -6.81 -6.05
N ASP A 16 17.14 -6.56 -7.35
CA ASP A 16 16.25 -5.58 -7.92
C ASP A 16 15.20 -6.27 -8.80
N GLY A 17 14.06 -6.56 -8.23
CA GLY A 17 12.98 -7.25 -8.92
C GLY A 17 11.67 -6.47 -8.87
N ALA A 18 10.60 -7.09 -9.40
CA ALA A 18 9.31 -6.42 -9.50
C ALA A 18 8.77 -6.03 -8.13
N LEU A 19 8.87 -6.93 -7.16
CA LEU A 19 8.32 -6.63 -5.84
C LEU A 19 9.11 -5.54 -5.13
N SER A 20 10.43 -5.58 -5.22
CA SER A 20 11.24 -4.56 -4.57
C SER A 20 11.06 -3.20 -5.24
N ASN A 21 10.76 -3.18 -6.53
CA ASN A 21 10.47 -1.92 -7.21
C ASN A 21 9.13 -1.33 -6.78
N VAL A 22 8.12 -2.17 -6.61
CA VAL A 22 6.80 -1.70 -6.15
C VAL A 22 6.84 -1.35 -4.66
N PHE A 23 7.35 -2.25 -3.85
CA PHE A 23 7.36 -2.08 -2.39
C PHE A 23 8.71 -1.54 -1.93
N SER A 24 9.06 -0.38 -2.47
CA SER A 24 10.37 0.22 -2.22
C SER A 24 10.50 0.81 -0.83
N SER A 25 9.39 1.04 -0.13
CA SER A 25 9.41 1.60 1.21
C SER A 25 8.12 1.20 1.92
N ARG A 26 8.14 1.32 3.26
CA ARG A 26 6.93 1.10 4.04
C ARG A 26 5.85 2.11 3.66
N ALA A 27 6.26 3.33 3.34
CA ALA A 27 5.29 4.38 2.95
C ALA A 27 4.50 3.96 1.72
N VAL A 28 5.17 3.37 0.71
CA VAL A 28 4.49 2.90 -0.49
C VAL A 28 3.44 1.86 -0.12
N SER A 29 3.81 0.91 0.72
CA SER A 29 2.86 -0.12 1.16
C SER A 29 1.67 0.47 1.89
N GLN A 30 1.90 1.47 2.75
CA GLN A 30 0.81 2.13 3.47
C GLN A 30 -0.12 2.90 2.53
N ILE A 31 0.44 3.55 1.52
CA ILE A 31 -0.37 4.27 0.53
C ILE A 31 -1.20 3.27 -0.27
N LEU A 32 -0.61 2.14 -0.66
CA LEU A 32 -1.35 1.11 -1.38
C LEU A 32 -2.45 0.50 -0.53
N ASP A 33 -2.17 0.24 0.76
CA ASP A 33 -3.20 -0.25 1.68
C ASP A 33 -4.37 0.72 1.73
N PHE A 34 -4.07 2.02 1.81
CA PHE A 34 -5.11 3.04 1.82
C PHE A 34 -5.97 2.97 0.56
N PHE A 35 -5.34 2.90 -0.61
CA PHE A 35 -6.08 2.87 -1.86
C PHE A 35 -6.88 1.58 -2.02
N LEU A 36 -6.36 0.46 -1.56
CA LEU A 36 -7.09 -0.80 -1.63
C LEU A 36 -8.34 -0.75 -0.75
N ASP A 37 -8.25 -0.08 0.39
CA ASP A 37 -9.39 0.06 1.29
C ASP A 37 -10.40 1.10 0.80
N HIS A 38 -9.99 1.98 -0.11
CA HIS A 38 -10.82 3.11 -0.58
C HIS A 38 -10.84 3.17 -2.11
N LYS A 39 -10.96 2.03 -2.74
CA LYS A 39 -10.75 1.91 -4.20
C LYS A 39 -11.84 2.57 -5.03
N GLU A 40 -12.94 2.98 -4.42
CA GLU A 40 -14.09 3.49 -5.18
C GLU A 40 -14.08 5.00 -5.37
N PHE A 41 -13.15 5.69 -4.72
CA PHE A 41 -13.11 7.15 -4.77
C PHE A 41 -11.71 7.64 -5.11
N ASP A 42 -11.65 8.92 -5.50
CA ASP A 42 -10.36 9.56 -5.71
C ASP A 42 -10.03 10.45 -4.50
N TYR A 43 -8.75 10.73 -4.34
CA TYR A 43 -8.25 11.47 -3.17
C TYR A 43 -7.14 12.41 -3.57
N SER A 44 -7.11 13.59 -2.93
CA SER A 44 -6.02 14.52 -3.09
C SER A 44 -4.81 14.06 -2.28
N PRO A 45 -3.61 14.55 -2.61
CA PRO A 45 -2.44 14.25 -1.78
C PRO A 45 -2.63 14.61 -0.32
N GLY A 46 -3.32 15.73 -0.04
CA GLY A 46 -3.58 16.13 1.33
C GLY A 46 -4.46 15.17 2.08
N GLU A 47 -5.50 14.66 1.40
CA GLU A 47 -6.38 13.67 2.01
C GLU A 47 -5.63 12.37 2.28
N ILE A 48 -4.78 11.97 1.32
CA ILE A 48 -3.98 10.75 1.51
C ILE A 48 -3.04 10.91 2.69
N ALA A 49 -2.36 12.04 2.78
CA ALA A 49 -1.45 12.32 3.89
C ALA A 49 -2.19 12.27 5.23
N LYS A 50 -3.35 12.90 5.29
CA LYS A 50 -4.12 12.94 6.52
C LYS A 50 -4.57 11.56 6.95
N LYS A 51 -5.03 10.75 6.01
CA LYS A 51 -5.58 9.44 6.34
C LYS A 51 -4.50 8.38 6.60
N THR A 52 -3.35 8.52 5.97
CA THR A 52 -2.25 7.57 6.20
C THR A 52 -1.34 7.97 7.35
N GLY A 53 -1.39 9.24 7.75
CA GLY A 53 -0.45 9.75 8.75
C GLY A 53 0.92 10.05 8.21
N LEU A 54 1.10 9.95 6.90
CA LEU A 54 2.39 10.24 6.27
C LEU A 54 2.51 11.74 5.98
N SER A 55 3.75 12.22 5.94
CA SER A 55 4.00 13.63 5.64
C SER A 55 3.68 13.94 4.17
N PHE A 56 3.38 15.21 3.89
CA PHE A 56 3.21 15.67 2.52
C PHE A 56 4.42 15.34 1.67
N ARG A 57 5.62 15.54 2.23
CA ARG A 57 6.85 15.25 1.49
C ARG A 57 6.88 13.80 1.03
N THR A 58 6.53 12.88 1.91
CA THR A 58 6.51 11.45 1.58
C THR A 58 5.47 11.18 0.50
N ILE A 59 4.27 11.75 0.66
CA ILE A 59 3.20 11.54 -0.33
C ILE A 59 3.63 12.05 -1.70
N PHE A 60 4.16 13.27 -1.79
CA PHE A 60 4.58 13.84 -3.07
C PHE A 60 5.77 13.10 -3.67
N ARG A 61 6.57 12.44 -2.85
CA ARG A 61 7.66 11.62 -3.36
C ARG A 61 7.16 10.32 -3.96
N GLU A 62 6.17 9.70 -3.32
CA GLU A 62 5.76 8.34 -3.70
C GLU A 62 4.62 8.29 -4.73
N LEU A 63 3.75 9.28 -4.76
CA LEU A 63 2.64 9.23 -5.72
C LEU A 63 3.10 9.14 -7.17
N PRO A 64 4.11 9.91 -7.62
CA PRO A 64 4.57 9.76 -9.00
C PRO A 64 5.12 8.36 -9.31
N ASN A 65 5.75 7.73 -8.33
CA ASN A 65 6.25 6.37 -8.52
C ASN A 65 5.12 5.38 -8.74
N LEU A 66 4.08 5.48 -7.92
CA LEU A 66 2.92 4.61 -8.05
C LEU A 66 2.18 4.86 -9.35
N GLU A 67 2.10 6.13 -9.76
CA GLU A 67 1.46 6.48 -11.02
C GLU A 67 2.25 5.93 -12.21
N SER A 68 3.57 6.03 -12.16
CA SER A 68 4.41 5.53 -13.25
C SER A 68 4.30 4.02 -13.43
N MET A 69 3.97 3.31 -12.35
CA MET A 69 3.75 1.86 -12.40
C MET A 69 2.30 1.52 -12.73
N GLN A 70 1.47 2.52 -12.99
CA GLN A 70 0.06 2.37 -13.36
C GLN A 70 -0.80 1.75 -12.26
N LEU A 71 -0.34 1.83 -11.01
CA LEU A 71 -1.11 1.32 -9.88
C LEU A 71 -2.20 2.30 -9.47
N ILE A 72 -1.93 3.59 -9.66
CA ILE A 72 -2.92 4.65 -9.44
C ILE A 72 -2.89 5.58 -10.66
N TYR A 73 -3.91 6.40 -10.79
CA TYR A 73 -3.97 7.36 -11.89
C TYR A 73 -4.65 8.64 -11.42
N ILE A 74 -4.39 9.73 -12.15
CA ILE A 74 -5.05 11.00 -11.87
C ILE A 74 -6.42 10.95 -12.56
N SER A 75 -7.48 10.92 -11.73
CA SER A 75 -8.84 10.84 -12.24
C SER A 75 -9.37 12.18 -12.71
N ARG A 76 -8.94 13.27 -12.05
CA ARG A 76 -9.37 14.63 -12.38
C ARG A 76 -8.50 15.62 -11.64
N LYS A 77 -8.64 16.88 -11.99
CA LYS A 77 -7.98 17.97 -11.27
C LYS A 77 -9.03 18.93 -10.77
N ILE A 78 -8.84 19.40 -9.54
CA ILE A 78 -9.68 20.43 -8.95
C ILE A 78 -8.76 21.60 -8.69
N GLY A 79 -8.86 22.66 -9.53
CA GLY A 79 -7.89 23.74 -9.49
C GLY A 79 -6.51 23.19 -9.85
N LYS A 80 -5.55 23.37 -8.95
CA LYS A 80 -4.19 22.87 -9.14
C LYS A 80 -3.96 21.52 -8.49
N THR A 81 -4.99 20.95 -7.87
CA THR A 81 -4.85 19.71 -7.12
C THR A 81 -5.22 18.51 -7.98
N SER A 82 -4.31 17.56 -8.11
CA SER A 82 -4.56 16.30 -8.79
C SER A 82 -5.24 15.35 -7.82
N MET A 83 -6.29 14.68 -8.30
CA MET A 83 -6.99 13.66 -7.53
C MET A 83 -6.56 12.29 -8.03
N TYR A 84 -6.18 11.43 -7.11
CA TYR A 84 -5.63 10.11 -7.45
C TYR A 84 -6.60 9.01 -7.07
N ARG A 85 -6.65 7.99 -7.91
CA ARG A 85 -7.54 6.85 -7.71
C ARG A 85 -6.80 5.56 -8.03
N LEU A 86 -7.15 4.49 -7.33
CA LEU A 86 -6.61 3.15 -7.61
C LEU A 86 -7.03 2.73 -9.02
N ASN A 87 -6.09 2.17 -9.77
CA ASN A 87 -6.35 1.76 -11.15
C ASN A 87 -6.97 0.36 -11.17
N ASN A 88 -8.28 0.30 -10.93
CA ASN A 88 -8.99 -0.97 -10.85
C ASN A 88 -9.06 -1.73 -12.16
N ASP A 89 -8.81 -1.06 -13.28
CA ASP A 89 -8.81 -1.71 -14.59
C ASP A 89 -7.52 -2.47 -14.87
N PHE A 90 -6.47 -2.19 -14.12
CA PHE A 90 -5.19 -2.87 -14.29
C PHE A 90 -5.25 -4.23 -13.59
N GLN A 91 -5.04 -5.30 -14.37
CA GLN A 91 -5.14 -6.66 -13.83
C GLN A 91 -4.22 -6.88 -12.64
N ALA A 92 -3.01 -6.30 -12.68
CA ALA A 92 -2.06 -6.44 -11.57
C ALA A 92 -2.63 -5.87 -10.28
N VAL A 93 -3.40 -4.78 -10.36
CA VAL A 93 -4.03 -4.18 -9.18
C VAL A 93 -5.08 -5.14 -8.61
N ARG A 94 -5.84 -5.80 -9.47
CA ARG A 94 -6.83 -6.76 -9.00
C ARG A 94 -6.18 -7.96 -8.33
N HIS A 95 -5.03 -8.41 -8.86
CA HIS A 95 -4.27 -9.48 -8.21
C HIS A 95 -3.70 -9.03 -6.87
N LEU A 96 -3.22 -7.78 -6.81
CA LEU A 96 -2.69 -7.23 -5.57
C LEU A 96 -3.79 -7.16 -4.51
N GLU A 97 -4.97 -6.73 -4.90
CA GLU A 97 -6.11 -6.66 -3.98
C GLU A 97 -6.43 -8.04 -3.41
N LYS A 98 -6.48 -9.03 -4.27
CA LYS A 98 -6.77 -10.39 -3.84
C LYS A 98 -5.68 -10.91 -2.90
N PHE A 99 -4.43 -10.67 -3.25
CA PHE A 99 -3.30 -11.07 -2.42
C PHE A 99 -3.41 -10.43 -1.03
N ALA A 100 -3.65 -9.12 -1.00
CA ALA A 100 -3.74 -8.39 0.26
C ALA A 100 -4.88 -8.91 1.13
N LEU A 101 -6.02 -9.22 0.50
CA LEU A 101 -7.17 -9.76 1.21
C LEU A 101 -6.85 -11.11 1.84
N GLU A 102 -6.21 -11.99 1.10
CA GLU A 102 -5.85 -13.32 1.61
C GLU A 102 -4.88 -13.22 2.78
N VAL A 103 -3.89 -12.34 2.66
CA VAL A 103 -2.92 -12.14 3.73
C VAL A 103 -3.60 -11.56 4.98
N SER A 104 -4.53 -10.62 4.77
CA SER A 104 -5.21 -10.01 5.92
C SER A 104 -6.10 -11.02 6.65
N GLN A 105 -6.63 -12.01 5.95
CA GLN A 105 -7.42 -13.06 6.59
C GLN A 105 -6.55 -13.90 7.52
N ILE A 106 -5.33 -14.19 7.11
CA ILE A 106 -4.40 -14.93 7.97
C ILE A 106 -4.07 -14.10 9.21
N ALA A 107 -3.76 -12.82 9.03
CA ALA A 107 -3.45 -11.93 10.14
C ALA A 107 -4.65 -11.78 11.07
N GLY A 108 -5.86 -11.68 10.50
CA GLY A 108 -7.07 -11.59 11.29
C GLY A 108 -7.31 -12.83 12.12
N ALA A 109 -7.08 -14.01 11.55
CA ALA A 109 -7.22 -15.26 12.28
C ALA A 109 -6.21 -15.33 13.42
N SER A 110 -4.99 -14.91 13.18
CA SER A 110 -3.96 -14.88 14.23
C SER A 110 -4.36 -13.94 15.35
N SER A 111 -4.88 -12.78 14.99
CA SER A 111 -5.33 -11.81 15.99
C SER A 111 -6.45 -12.37 16.84
N GLN A 112 -7.38 -13.06 16.21
CA GLN A 112 -8.47 -13.69 16.95
C GLN A 112 -7.96 -14.74 17.92
N SER A 113 -7.00 -15.53 17.48
CA SER A 113 -6.39 -16.51 18.37
C SER A 113 -5.76 -15.87 19.57
N ASP A 114 -5.05 -14.80 19.34
CA ASP A 114 -4.38 -14.09 20.41
C ASP A 114 -5.37 -13.47 21.39
N SER A 115 -6.41 -12.87 20.86
CA SER A 115 -7.33 -12.19 21.72
C SER A 115 -8.06 -13.13 22.62
N GLY A 116 -8.28 -14.29 22.16
CA GLY A 116 -8.98 -15.19 23.02
C GLY A 116 -10.29 -14.65 23.39
N GLU A 117 -10.72 -13.81 23.53
CA GLU A 117 -11.75 -13.19 23.79
C GLU A 117 -12.48 -12.29 23.19
N HIS A 118 -12.56 -11.64 22.81
CA HIS A 118 -13.07 -10.61 22.25
C HIS A 118 -14.07 -10.53 21.55
N ASP A 119 -14.35 -10.58 21.61
CA ASP A 119 -15.16 -10.49 20.99
C ASP A 119 -15.94 -10.01 20.47
N GLU A 120 -16.04 -9.65 20.32
CA GLU A 120 -16.51 -9.18 19.69
C GLU A 120 -16.79 -8.95 18.74
N GLY A 121 -16.64 -8.89 18.66
CA GLY A 121 -16.74 -8.81 17.53
C GLY A 121 -16.76 -8.48 16.78
N LEU A 122 -16.18 -8.23 16.65
CA LEU A 122 -16.15 -8.04 15.62
C LEU A 122 -16.03 -7.92 14.88
N ALA A 123 -15.83 -7.74 14.72
CA ALA A 123 -15.75 -7.79 13.66
C ALA A 123 -15.37 -7.55 13.02
N VAL A 124 -15.04 -7.19 12.93
CA VAL A 124 -14.76 -7.13 11.96
C VAL A 124 -14.36 -6.73 11.45
N VAL A 125 -14.06 -6.30 11.49
CA VAL A 125 -13.90 -6.09 10.69
C VAL A 125 -13.67 -5.59 10.49
N ARG A 126 -13.65 -5.07 10.70
CA ARG A 126 -13.66 -4.76 10.16
C ARG A 126 -13.57 -4.40 9.90
N ASP A 127 -13.44 -4.14 10.13
CA ASP A 127 -13.59 -3.90 9.55
C ASP A 127 -13.23 -3.75 9.47
N LYS A 128 -12.95 -3.56 9.60
CA LYS A 128 -12.73 -3.52 9.07
C LYS A 128 -12.40 -3.82 8.64
N SER A 129 -12.07 -3.60 8.89
CA SER A 129 -12.03 -3.97 8.17
C SER A 129 -11.97 -4.30 7.92
N PRO A 130 -11.78 -4.21 7.94
CA PRO A 130 -11.89 -4.61 7.34
C PRO A 130 -11.83 -4.89 7.19
N SER A 131 -11.45 -4.69 7.27
CA SER A 131 -11.64 -5.12 6.81
C SER A 131 -11.70 -5.46 6.71
N LEU A 132 -11.55 -5.11 6.80
CA LEU A 132 -11.83 -5.55 6.33
C LEU A 132 -12.09 -5.76 6.12
#